data_2bbd9c365edae2f4fdb7483ef9c29296
#
_entry.id   2bbd9c365edae2f4fdb7483ef9c29296
#
_cell.length_a   1.000
_cell.length_b   1.000
_cell.length_c   1.000
_cell.angle_alpha   90.00
_cell.angle_beta   90.00
_cell.angle_gamma   90.00
#
_symmetry.space_group_name_H-M   'P 1'
#
loop_
_entity.id
_entity.type
_entity.pdbx_description
1 polymer ?
#
loop_
_entity_poly.entity_id
_entity_poly.type
_entity_poly.pdbx_seq_one_letter_code
_entity_poly.pdbx_strand_id
1 'polypeptide(L)'
;MFKKVILVAVILLSVFSLFLFFPKKITPEKIENKINQTVEKIDEVKETIIPKPTVILESGLPNKHLISTVFVEQSPEKNWDQPWQDACEEASLLTVDFYYTNKTTTSEFTKESILNMISFEETRNYTHDMNISQMATVGEDYLGYKSEIIDNPTIDQIKKYISQNIPVIVTANGKTLYAENKHFKSGGPYYHSAVILGYDDDKQQFIVHDVGTQFGAYFHYSYSLLIESIHDFPDSGKKEDINSGQKRVLILLK
;
A
#
# COMPACT_ATOMS: atom_id res chain seq x y z
N MET A 1 -25.56 -8.22 10.65
CA MET A 1 -26.49 -8.13 11.79
C MET A 1 -25.75 -8.20 13.14
N PHE A 2 -24.76 -9.05 13.34
CA PHE A 2 -24.00 -9.20 14.60
C PHE A 2 -23.23 -7.94 15.06
N LYS A 3 -22.60 -7.18 14.16
CA LYS A 3 -21.83 -5.96 14.52
C LYS A 3 -22.70 -4.82 15.07
N LYS A 4 -23.97 -4.72 14.67
CA LYS A 4 -24.89 -3.71 15.20
C LYS A 4 -25.34 -4.02 16.64
N VAL A 5 -25.44 -5.29 17.00
CA VAL A 5 -25.85 -5.72 18.36
C VAL A 5 -24.73 -5.45 19.38
N ILE A 6 -23.47 -5.64 19.00
CA ILE A 6 -22.32 -5.38 19.87
C ILE A 6 -22.14 -3.89 20.16
N LEU A 7 -22.33 -3.02 19.16
CA LEU A 7 -22.21 -1.57 19.35
C LEU A 7 -23.30 -1.02 20.28
N VAL A 8 -24.53 -1.50 20.18
CA VAL A 8 -25.63 -1.11 21.08
C VAL A 8 -25.38 -1.61 22.50
N ALA A 9 -24.83 -2.82 22.68
CA ALA A 9 -24.50 -3.36 23.98
C ALA A 9 -23.40 -2.57 24.72
N VAL A 10 -22.36 -2.10 23.97
CA VAL A 10 -21.29 -1.28 24.55
C VAL A 10 -21.80 0.10 24.98
N ILE A 11 -22.71 0.70 24.21
CA ILE A 11 -23.31 2.00 24.56
C ILE A 11 -24.21 1.86 25.79
N LEU A 12 -24.98 0.77 25.92
CA LEU A 12 -25.83 0.53 27.09
C LEU A 12 -25.01 0.27 28.35
N LEU A 13 -23.87 -0.41 28.27
CA LEU A 13 -22.99 -0.63 29.43
C LEU A 13 -22.30 0.65 29.89
N SER A 14 -21.93 1.57 28.99
CA SER A 14 -21.34 2.87 29.35
C SER A 14 -22.36 3.80 30.02
N VAL A 15 -23.63 3.75 29.62
CA VAL A 15 -24.72 4.52 30.21
C VAL A 15 -25.06 3.99 31.60
N PHE A 16 -25.00 2.66 31.81
CA PHE A 16 -25.28 2.05 33.14
C PHE A 16 -24.18 2.35 34.16
N SER A 17 -22.92 2.45 33.74
CA SER A 17 -21.80 2.86 34.60
C SER A 17 -21.88 4.32 35.05
N LEU A 18 -22.47 5.22 34.25
CA LEU A 18 -22.69 6.62 34.66
C LEU A 18 -23.79 6.78 35.71
N PHE A 19 -24.74 5.85 35.81
CA PHE A 19 -25.84 5.91 36.76
C PHE A 19 -25.40 5.62 38.22
N LEU A 20 -24.25 4.95 38.41
CA LEU A 20 -23.75 4.58 39.74
C LEU A 20 -22.96 5.70 40.44
N PHE A 21 -22.59 6.78 39.74
CA PHE A 21 -21.68 7.81 40.27
C PHE A 21 -22.28 9.21 40.45
N PHE A 22 -23.52 9.53 39.97
CA PHE A 22 -24.12 10.85 40.17
C PHE A 22 -25.63 10.82 40.40
N PRO A 23 -26.11 11.22 41.60
CA PRO A 23 -27.53 11.32 41.88
C PRO A 23 -28.08 12.69 41.47
N LYS A 24 -28.13 13.02 40.17
CA LYS A 24 -28.98 14.09 39.65
C LYS A 24 -30.02 13.48 38.72
N LYS A 25 -31.33 13.65 39.09
CA LYS A 25 -32.49 13.22 38.30
C LYS A 25 -32.36 13.68 36.84
N ILE A 26 -31.91 12.77 35.99
CA ILE A 26 -31.97 12.95 34.53
C ILE A 26 -33.32 12.36 34.13
N THR A 27 -34.20 13.19 33.58
CA THR A 27 -35.51 12.72 33.11
C THR A 27 -35.34 11.90 31.85
N PRO A 28 -36.22 10.88 31.61
CA PRO A 28 -36.19 10.04 30.41
C PRO A 28 -36.12 10.86 29.09
N GLU A 29 -36.83 11.98 29.04
CA GLU A 29 -36.86 12.92 27.90
C GLU A 29 -35.48 13.55 27.58
N LYS A 30 -34.65 13.82 28.60
CA LYS A 30 -33.29 14.33 28.42
C LYS A 30 -32.33 13.26 27.88
N ILE A 31 -32.59 12.01 28.19
CA ILE A 31 -31.81 10.86 27.67
C ILE A 31 -32.17 10.65 26.21
N GLU A 32 -33.45 10.66 25.88
CA GLU A 32 -33.96 10.49 24.52
C GLU A 32 -33.46 11.62 23.58
N ASN A 33 -33.50 12.86 24.01
CA ASN A 33 -32.96 13.98 23.26
C ASN A 33 -31.44 13.90 23.05
N LYS A 34 -30.68 13.41 24.03
CA LYS A 34 -29.23 13.18 23.86
C LYS A 34 -28.90 12.02 22.92
N ILE A 35 -29.71 10.97 22.96
CA ILE A 35 -29.57 9.82 22.05
C ILE A 35 -29.87 10.28 20.62
N ASN A 36 -30.94 11.02 20.38
CA ASN A 36 -31.31 11.51 19.07
C ASN A 36 -30.24 12.47 18.49
N GLN A 37 -29.70 13.42 19.28
CA GLN A 37 -28.58 14.26 18.87
C GLN A 37 -27.30 13.50 18.57
N THR A 38 -27.07 12.38 19.25
CA THR A 38 -25.91 11.53 19.00
C THR A 38 -26.10 10.70 17.72
N VAL A 39 -27.33 10.24 17.46
CA VAL A 39 -27.70 9.51 16.24
C VAL A 39 -27.59 10.42 15.01
N GLU A 40 -28.12 11.67 15.09
CA GLU A 40 -27.98 12.66 14.01
C GLU A 40 -26.50 12.98 13.71
N LYS A 41 -25.66 13.15 14.73
CA LYS A 41 -24.22 13.33 14.52
C LYS A 41 -23.53 12.11 13.91
N ILE A 42 -23.97 10.89 14.24
CA ILE A 42 -23.43 9.65 13.65
C ILE A 42 -23.85 9.53 12.17
N ASP A 43 -25.06 9.93 11.83
CA ASP A 43 -25.54 9.91 10.45
C ASP A 43 -24.89 11.02 9.62
N GLU A 44 -24.63 12.20 10.17
CA GLU A 44 -23.87 13.28 9.53
C GLU A 44 -22.40 12.88 9.29
N VAL A 45 -21.77 12.15 10.23
CA VAL A 45 -20.42 11.59 10.07
C VAL A 45 -20.41 10.46 9.05
N LYS A 46 -21.48 9.66 8.94
CA LYS A 46 -21.59 8.62 7.91
C LYS A 46 -21.72 9.19 6.50
N GLU A 47 -22.46 10.29 6.32
CA GLU A 47 -22.54 10.97 5.01
C GLU A 47 -21.19 11.57 4.59
N THR A 48 -20.34 11.96 5.55
CA THR A 48 -19.00 12.52 5.28
C THR A 48 -17.98 11.42 4.98
N ILE A 49 -18.21 10.17 5.40
CA ILE A 49 -17.30 9.01 5.20
C ILE A 49 -17.70 8.16 4.00
N ILE A 50 -18.94 8.30 3.47
CA ILE A 50 -19.32 7.64 2.22
C ILE A 50 -18.65 8.41 1.07
N PRO A 51 -17.69 7.80 0.34
CA PRO A 51 -17.11 8.47 -0.80
C PRO A 51 -18.22 8.82 -1.79
N LYS A 52 -18.26 10.11 -2.17
CA LYS A 52 -19.17 10.63 -3.21
C LYS A 52 -19.14 9.68 -4.41
N PRO A 53 -20.27 9.37 -5.06
CA PRO A 53 -20.26 8.46 -6.21
C PRO A 53 -19.22 8.93 -7.22
N THR A 54 -18.26 8.06 -7.50
CA THR A 54 -17.15 8.31 -8.41
C THR A 54 -17.73 8.43 -9.83
N VAL A 55 -17.37 9.50 -10.53
CA VAL A 55 -17.75 9.67 -11.94
C VAL A 55 -17.06 8.56 -12.75
N ILE A 56 -17.84 7.74 -13.44
CA ILE A 56 -17.34 6.71 -14.35
C ILE A 56 -17.03 7.40 -15.69
N LEU A 57 -15.78 7.37 -16.10
CA LEU A 57 -15.35 7.85 -17.42
C LEU A 57 -15.70 6.83 -18.51
N GLU A 58 -15.56 7.20 -19.80
CA GLU A 58 -15.84 6.34 -20.97
C GLU A 58 -15.11 4.97 -20.94
N SER A 59 -14.02 4.82 -20.18
CA SER A 59 -13.30 3.56 -19.96
C SER A 59 -14.03 2.58 -19.03
N GLY A 60 -15.11 2.98 -18.37
CA GLY A 60 -15.79 2.20 -17.35
C GLY A 60 -15.06 2.09 -16.00
N LEU A 61 -13.89 2.71 -15.86
CA LEU A 61 -13.15 2.77 -14.60
C LEU A 61 -13.50 4.03 -13.80
N PRO A 62 -13.45 3.98 -12.46
CA PRO A 62 -13.62 5.16 -11.64
C PRO A 62 -12.49 6.18 -11.88
N ASN A 63 -12.81 7.48 -11.77
CA ASN A 63 -11.83 8.57 -11.95
C ASN A 63 -10.71 8.56 -10.91
N LYS A 64 -10.97 7.95 -9.74
CA LYS A 64 -10.02 7.79 -8.63
C LYS A 64 -10.26 6.49 -7.92
N HIS A 65 -9.20 5.86 -7.48
CA HIS A 65 -9.26 4.70 -6.61
C HIS A 65 -8.05 4.66 -5.69
N LEU A 66 -8.24 4.17 -4.46
CA LEU A 66 -7.15 4.02 -3.49
C LEU A 66 -7.34 2.76 -2.66
N ILE A 67 -6.35 1.91 -2.67
CA ILE A 67 -6.21 0.74 -1.79
C ILE A 67 -5.53 1.22 -0.51
N SER A 68 -6.19 1.02 0.64
CA SER A 68 -5.62 1.37 1.93
C SER A 68 -4.88 0.17 2.53
N THR A 69 -3.61 0.36 2.84
CA THR A 69 -2.77 -0.65 3.51
C THR A 69 -1.69 0.01 4.37
N VAL A 70 -1.00 -0.79 5.19
CA VAL A 70 0.13 -0.31 5.98
C VAL A 70 1.33 -0.01 5.07
N PHE A 71 2.12 0.96 5.48
CA PHE A 71 3.38 1.27 4.80
C PHE A 71 4.50 0.39 5.36
N VAL A 72 5.19 -0.33 4.48
CA VAL A 72 6.35 -1.16 4.81
C VAL A 72 7.61 -0.44 4.33
N GLU A 73 8.41 0.07 5.27
CA GLU A 73 9.70 0.70 4.96
C GLU A 73 10.74 -0.37 4.69
N GLN A 74 11.55 -0.24 3.63
CA GLN A 74 12.68 -1.16 3.40
C GLN A 74 13.76 -1.07 4.48
N SER A 75 13.86 0.07 5.17
CA SER A 75 14.77 0.29 6.30
C SER A 75 14.01 0.68 7.57
N PRO A 76 13.39 -0.28 8.28
CA PRO A 76 12.49 0.00 9.40
C PRO A 76 13.15 0.74 10.58
N GLU A 77 14.46 0.58 10.76
CA GLU A 77 15.25 1.22 11.81
C GLU A 77 16.09 2.41 11.29
N LYS A 78 15.84 2.84 10.03
CA LYS A 78 16.59 3.93 9.37
C LYS A 78 18.09 3.61 9.20
N ASN A 79 18.46 2.36 9.27
CA ASN A 79 19.78 1.86 8.96
C ASN A 79 19.83 1.53 7.46
N TRP A 80 20.76 2.17 6.73
CA TRP A 80 20.94 1.98 5.29
C TRP A 80 22.17 1.15 4.94
N ASP A 81 22.73 0.41 5.93
CA ASP A 81 23.71 -0.64 5.65
C ASP A 81 23.02 -1.88 5.05
N GLN A 82 23.79 -2.82 4.53
CA GLN A 82 23.24 -4.09 4.06
C GLN A 82 22.56 -4.85 5.23
N PRO A 83 21.41 -5.52 4.94
CA PRO A 83 20.77 -5.68 3.63
C PRO A 83 19.80 -4.54 3.27
N TRP A 84 19.55 -3.59 4.17
CA TRP A 84 18.46 -2.62 4.10
C TRP A 84 18.53 -1.68 2.91
N GLN A 85 19.74 -1.38 2.40
CA GLN A 85 19.86 -0.47 1.25
C GLN A 85 19.32 -1.08 -0.06
N ASP A 86 19.19 -2.41 -0.14
CA ASP A 86 18.73 -3.12 -1.32
C ASP A 86 17.48 -4.00 -1.00
N ALA A 87 16.73 -3.72 0.09
CA ALA A 87 15.55 -4.48 0.52
C ALA A 87 14.22 -3.90 0.01
N CYS A 88 14.22 -3.23 -1.13
CA CYS A 88 13.02 -2.60 -1.65
C CYS A 88 12.03 -3.62 -2.26
N GLU A 89 12.51 -4.71 -2.80
CA GLU A 89 11.68 -5.77 -3.37
C GLU A 89 10.93 -6.51 -2.28
N GLU A 90 11.61 -6.88 -1.18
CA GLU A 90 11.02 -7.55 -0.04
C GLU A 90 9.97 -6.65 0.65
N ALA A 91 10.29 -5.37 0.83
CA ALA A 91 9.34 -4.42 1.39
C ALA A 91 8.10 -4.24 0.49
N SER A 92 8.27 -4.28 -0.84
CA SER A 92 7.17 -4.20 -1.80
C SER A 92 6.32 -5.47 -1.76
N LEU A 93 6.93 -6.67 -1.73
CA LEU A 93 6.24 -7.94 -1.60
C LEU A 93 5.47 -8.03 -0.28
N LEU A 94 6.09 -7.62 0.84
CA LEU A 94 5.44 -7.58 2.16
C LEU A 94 4.32 -6.54 2.23
N THR A 95 4.41 -5.42 1.52
CA THR A 95 3.31 -4.45 1.43
C THR A 95 2.04 -5.12 0.87
N VAL A 96 2.19 -5.93 -0.17
CA VAL A 96 1.07 -6.68 -0.78
C VAL A 96 0.59 -7.80 0.14
N ASP A 97 1.51 -8.56 0.77
CA ASP A 97 1.14 -9.60 1.74
C ASP A 97 0.36 -9.02 2.93
N PHE A 98 0.82 -7.93 3.51
CA PHE A 98 0.16 -7.29 4.66
C PHE A 98 -1.22 -6.73 4.28
N TYR A 99 -1.38 -6.24 3.06
CA TYR A 99 -2.69 -5.88 2.54
C TYR A 99 -3.63 -7.10 2.49
N TYR A 100 -3.21 -8.19 1.87
CA TYR A 100 -4.05 -9.38 1.71
C TYR A 100 -4.33 -10.12 3.01
N THR A 101 -3.41 -10.08 3.96
CA THR A 101 -3.52 -10.75 5.25
C THR A 101 -4.06 -9.83 6.35
N ASN A 102 -4.32 -8.54 6.03
CA ASN A 102 -4.78 -7.52 6.97
C ASN A 102 -3.88 -7.41 8.22
N LYS A 103 -2.56 -7.52 8.01
CA LYS A 103 -1.58 -7.39 9.08
C LYS A 103 -1.34 -5.92 9.40
N THR A 104 -1.06 -5.65 10.66
CA THR A 104 -0.44 -4.41 11.13
C THR A 104 1.05 -4.61 11.21
N THR A 105 1.84 -3.53 11.23
CA THR A 105 3.28 -3.61 11.29
C THR A 105 3.87 -2.79 12.43
N THR A 106 5.00 -3.28 12.96
CA THR A 106 5.94 -2.55 13.81
C THR A 106 7.31 -2.63 13.15
N SER A 107 8.22 -1.72 13.49
CA SER A 107 9.59 -1.76 12.93
C SER A 107 10.27 -3.11 13.15
N GLU A 108 10.11 -3.70 14.33
CA GLU A 108 10.70 -5.00 14.66
C GLU A 108 10.09 -6.13 13.82
N PHE A 109 8.75 -6.18 13.70
CA PHE A 109 8.07 -7.19 12.89
C PHE A 109 8.41 -7.05 11.40
N THR A 110 8.47 -5.82 10.88
CA THR A 110 8.88 -5.56 9.50
C THR A 110 10.31 -6.03 9.25
N LYS A 111 11.22 -5.69 10.15
CA LYS A 111 12.62 -6.12 10.10
C LYS A 111 12.75 -7.63 10.05
N GLU A 112 12.10 -8.34 10.96
CA GLU A 112 12.09 -9.80 11.00
C GLU A 112 11.51 -10.41 9.72
N SER A 113 10.41 -9.84 9.22
CA SER A 113 9.76 -10.32 8.00
C SER A 113 10.67 -10.17 6.77
N ILE A 114 11.37 -9.03 6.62
CA ILE A 114 12.34 -8.81 5.55
C ILE A 114 13.49 -9.81 5.66
N LEU A 115 14.10 -9.98 6.84
CA LEU A 115 15.22 -10.90 7.04
C LEU A 115 14.84 -12.36 6.76
N ASN A 116 13.63 -12.79 7.12
CA ASN A 116 13.14 -14.12 6.83
C ASN A 116 12.96 -14.34 5.32
N MET A 117 12.50 -13.31 4.59
CA MET A 117 12.37 -13.37 3.13
C MET A 117 13.75 -13.43 2.46
N ILE A 118 14.70 -12.60 2.85
CA ILE A 118 16.09 -12.64 2.38
C ILE A 118 16.70 -14.03 2.63
N SER A 119 16.48 -14.63 3.80
CA SER A 119 16.97 -15.98 4.09
C SER A 119 16.39 -17.03 3.15
N PHE A 120 15.12 -16.88 2.73
CA PHE A 120 14.52 -17.74 1.70
C PHE A 120 15.19 -17.53 0.33
N GLU A 121 15.45 -16.30 -0.07
CA GLU A 121 16.11 -15.93 -1.33
C GLU A 121 17.53 -16.46 -1.42
N GLU A 122 18.30 -16.43 -0.32
CA GLU A 122 19.63 -17.04 -0.21
C GLU A 122 19.59 -18.54 -0.53
N THR A 123 18.55 -19.28 -0.13
CA THR A 123 18.39 -20.71 -0.48
C THR A 123 18.26 -20.94 -1.98
N ARG A 124 17.88 -19.92 -2.73
CA ARG A 124 17.69 -19.93 -4.19
C ARG A 124 18.87 -19.30 -4.94
N ASN A 125 19.90 -18.89 -4.23
CA ASN A 125 21.06 -18.15 -4.77
C ASN A 125 20.65 -16.86 -5.48
N TYR A 126 19.60 -16.15 -4.98
CA TYR A 126 19.27 -14.83 -5.48
C TYR A 126 20.25 -13.80 -4.90
N THR A 127 20.51 -12.76 -5.67
CA THR A 127 21.33 -11.62 -5.25
C THR A 127 20.46 -10.59 -4.53
N HIS A 128 21.06 -9.53 -3.99
CA HIS A 128 20.32 -8.48 -3.28
C HIS A 128 19.29 -7.76 -4.14
N ASP A 129 19.56 -7.54 -5.43
CA ASP A 129 18.61 -6.98 -6.38
C ASP A 129 17.91 -8.13 -7.14
N MET A 130 16.61 -8.28 -6.99
CA MET A 130 15.80 -9.29 -7.69
C MET A 130 15.10 -8.70 -8.91
N ASN A 131 15.10 -9.45 -10.02
CA ASN A 131 14.23 -9.11 -11.15
C ASN A 131 12.76 -9.52 -10.86
N ILE A 132 11.83 -9.03 -11.67
CA ILE A 132 10.39 -9.30 -11.54
C ILE A 132 10.07 -10.81 -11.52
N SER A 133 10.79 -11.64 -12.29
CA SER A 133 10.56 -13.09 -12.31
C SER A 133 10.98 -13.76 -11.01
N GLN A 134 12.06 -13.29 -10.37
CA GLN A 134 12.49 -13.76 -9.06
C GLN A 134 11.51 -13.30 -7.96
N MET A 135 11.08 -12.04 -8.01
CA MET A 135 10.02 -11.54 -7.11
C MET A 135 8.72 -12.32 -7.25
N ALA A 136 8.32 -12.70 -8.48
CA ALA A 136 7.17 -13.57 -8.72
C ALA A 136 7.33 -14.92 -8.03
N THR A 137 8.53 -15.55 -8.16
CA THR A 137 8.84 -16.82 -7.49
C THR A 137 8.77 -16.70 -5.96
N VAL A 138 9.27 -15.59 -5.38
CA VAL A 138 9.15 -15.35 -3.93
C VAL A 138 7.68 -15.17 -3.54
N GLY A 139 6.90 -14.45 -4.34
CA GLY A 139 5.45 -14.31 -4.14
C GLY A 139 4.70 -15.64 -4.15
N GLU A 140 5.09 -16.56 -5.04
CA GLU A 140 4.46 -17.87 -5.17
C GLU A 140 4.93 -18.86 -4.09
N ASP A 141 6.24 -19.07 -3.97
CA ASP A 141 6.80 -20.16 -3.17
C ASP A 141 6.96 -19.81 -1.69
N TYR A 142 7.14 -18.52 -1.35
CA TYR A 142 7.29 -18.07 0.03
C TYR A 142 5.99 -17.49 0.59
N LEU A 143 5.28 -16.64 -0.18
CA LEU A 143 4.06 -15.99 0.30
C LEU A 143 2.78 -16.76 -0.05
N GLY A 144 2.82 -17.70 -1.02
CA GLY A 144 1.70 -18.58 -1.38
C GLY A 144 0.64 -17.93 -2.29
N TYR A 145 0.99 -16.87 -3.03
CA TYR A 145 0.13 -16.21 -4.00
C TYR A 145 0.31 -16.82 -5.40
N LYS A 146 -0.61 -16.52 -6.31
CA LYS A 146 -0.37 -16.66 -7.74
C LYS A 146 0.24 -15.38 -8.26
N SER A 147 1.11 -15.48 -9.27
CA SER A 147 1.69 -14.31 -9.89
C SER A 147 1.24 -14.12 -11.34
N GLU A 148 1.21 -12.88 -11.79
CA GLU A 148 1.06 -12.48 -13.18
C GLU A 148 2.07 -11.37 -13.48
N ILE A 149 2.84 -11.52 -14.56
CA ILE A 149 3.79 -10.51 -15.03
C ILE A 149 3.20 -9.85 -16.28
N ILE A 150 3.15 -8.54 -16.29
CA ILE A 150 2.67 -7.75 -17.42
C ILE A 150 3.83 -7.03 -18.07
N ASP A 151 4.12 -7.39 -19.30
CA ASP A 151 5.13 -6.72 -20.12
C ASP A 151 4.55 -5.44 -20.73
N ASN A 152 5.37 -4.37 -20.77
CA ASN A 152 5.01 -3.06 -21.31
C ASN A 152 3.65 -2.54 -20.81
N PRO A 153 3.45 -2.41 -19.50
CA PRO A 153 2.16 -2.07 -18.92
C PRO A 153 1.72 -0.67 -19.36
N THR A 154 0.44 -0.54 -19.66
CA THR A 154 -0.19 0.76 -19.90
C THR A 154 -0.81 1.32 -18.61
N ILE A 155 -1.05 2.63 -18.57
CA ILE A 155 -1.75 3.30 -17.46
C ILE A 155 -3.10 2.61 -17.20
N ASP A 156 -3.88 2.33 -18.25
CA ASP A 156 -5.22 1.72 -18.12
C ASP A 156 -5.16 0.27 -17.61
N GLN A 157 -4.15 -0.51 -17.99
CA GLN A 157 -3.96 -1.85 -17.44
C GLN A 157 -3.67 -1.79 -15.94
N ILE A 158 -2.78 -0.92 -15.49
CA ILE A 158 -2.48 -0.71 -14.07
C ILE A 158 -3.75 -0.26 -13.33
N LYS A 159 -4.44 0.75 -13.82
CA LYS A 159 -5.69 1.25 -13.23
C LYS A 159 -6.75 0.17 -13.10
N LYS A 160 -6.84 -0.75 -14.07
CA LYS A 160 -7.79 -1.86 -14.04
C LYS A 160 -7.55 -2.78 -12.84
N TYR A 161 -6.31 -3.16 -12.53
CA TYR A 161 -5.98 -3.95 -11.34
C TYR A 161 -6.29 -3.18 -10.06
N ILE A 162 -5.82 -1.93 -9.98
CA ILE A 162 -6.07 -1.06 -8.83
C ILE A 162 -7.57 -0.90 -8.55
N SER A 163 -8.40 -0.69 -9.58
CA SER A 163 -9.87 -0.54 -9.42
C SER A 163 -10.55 -1.82 -8.92
N GLN A 164 -9.90 -2.97 -9.04
CA GLN A 164 -10.33 -4.26 -8.50
C GLN A 164 -9.74 -4.55 -7.11
N ASN A 165 -9.10 -3.57 -6.47
CA ASN A 165 -8.39 -3.71 -5.20
C ASN A 165 -7.21 -4.69 -5.27
N ILE A 166 -6.51 -4.73 -6.39
CA ILE A 166 -5.32 -5.54 -6.61
C ILE A 166 -4.12 -4.58 -6.71
N PRO A 167 -3.20 -4.56 -5.72
CA PRO A 167 -1.98 -3.77 -5.77
C PRO A 167 -1.07 -4.19 -6.91
N VAL A 168 -0.30 -3.24 -7.47
CA VAL A 168 0.64 -3.50 -8.56
C VAL A 168 2.06 -3.19 -8.09
N ILE A 169 2.95 -4.18 -8.10
CA ILE A 169 4.37 -3.98 -7.79
C ILE A 169 5.09 -3.54 -9.06
N VAL A 170 5.89 -2.50 -8.94
CA VAL A 170 6.72 -1.97 -10.01
C VAL A 170 8.18 -1.97 -9.61
N THR A 171 9.05 -2.28 -10.56
CA THR A 171 10.48 -2.00 -10.47
C THR A 171 10.83 -0.86 -11.42
N ALA A 172 11.76 0.00 -11.03
CA ALA A 172 11.94 1.28 -11.68
C ALA A 172 13.36 1.81 -11.61
N ASN A 173 13.70 2.67 -12.58
CA ASN A 173 14.87 3.52 -12.50
C ASN A 173 14.63 4.64 -11.48
N GLY A 174 15.22 4.52 -10.29
CA GLY A 174 15.09 5.51 -9.22
C GLY A 174 15.74 6.85 -9.55
N LYS A 175 16.72 6.89 -10.50
CA LYS A 175 17.27 8.16 -11.02
C LYS A 175 16.20 8.96 -11.77
N THR A 176 15.33 8.28 -12.52
CA THR A 176 14.18 8.89 -13.19
C THR A 176 13.15 9.36 -12.16
N LEU A 177 12.80 8.53 -11.18
CA LEU A 177 11.86 8.88 -10.10
C LEU A 177 12.34 10.08 -9.27
N TYR A 178 13.64 10.32 -9.19
CA TYR A 178 14.20 11.47 -8.47
C TYR A 178 13.70 12.82 -9.02
N ALA A 179 13.21 12.88 -10.25
CA ALA A 179 12.61 14.10 -10.78
C ALA A 179 11.47 14.64 -9.89
N GLU A 180 10.66 13.76 -9.32
CA GLU A 180 9.54 14.11 -8.42
C GLU A 180 9.80 13.72 -6.96
N ASN A 181 10.56 12.66 -6.64
CA ASN A 181 10.87 12.26 -5.27
C ASN A 181 12.24 12.76 -4.81
N LYS A 182 12.28 13.95 -4.21
CA LYS A 182 13.50 14.56 -3.68
C LYS A 182 13.93 14.02 -2.31
N HIS A 183 13.21 13.04 -1.76
CA HIS A 183 13.59 12.35 -0.53
C HIS A 183 14.69 11.31 -0.76
N PHE A 184 14.87 10.85 -1.99
CA PHE A 184 16.02 10.03 -2.35
C PHE A 184 17.33 10.79 -2.19
N LYS A 185 18.36 10.12 -1.67
CA LYS A 185 19.72 10.65 -1.60
C LYS A 185 20.46 10.46 -2.93
N SER A 186 21.48 11.26 -3.18
CA SER A 186 22.43 11.09 -4.28
C SER A 186 21.80 10.98 -5.69
N GLY A 187 20.64 11.63 -5.88
CA GLY A 187 19.94 11.62 -7.16
C GLY A 187 19.16 10.33 -7.45
N GLY A 188 18.79 9.58 -6.41
CA GLY A 188 18.04 8.33 -6.48
C GLY A 188 18.90 7.08 -6.74
N PRO A 189 18.39 5.89 -6.38
CA PRO A 189 19.05 4.63 -6.69
C PRO A 189 19.00 4.33 -8.20
N TYR A 190 19.86 3.44 -8.70
CA TYR A 190 19.73 2.94 -10.07
C TYR A 190 18.51 2.03 -10.21
N TYR A 191 18.34 1.10 -9.31
CA TYR A 191 17.23 0.17 -9.25
C TYR A 191 16.40 0.40 -8.00
N HIS A 192 15.07 0.33 -8.12
CA HIS A 192 14.15 0.57 -7.02
C HIS A 192 12.84 -0.18 -7.24
N SER A 193 12.18 -0.56 -6.14
CA SER A 193 10.86 -1.17 -6.16
C SER A 193 9.85 -0.33 -5.37
N ALA A 194 8.60 -0.32 -5.81
CA ALA A 194 7.49 0.38 -5.17
C ALA A 194 6.16 -0.35 -5.43
N VAL A 195 5.10 0.01 -4.70
CA VAL A 195 3.78 -0.58 -4.87
C VAL A 195 2.76 0.49 -5.24
N ILE A 196 2.14 0.36 -6.42
CA ILE A 196 1.03 1.23 -6.82
C ILE A 196 -0.23 0.75 -6.09
N LEU A 197 -0.85 1.67 -5.35
CA LEU A 197 -2.04 1.44 -4.53
C LEU A 197 -3.24 2.27 -4.99
N GLY A 198 -3.03 3.26 -5.83
CA GLY A 198 -4.10 4.13 -6.24
C GLY A 198 -3.78 4.96 -7.47
N TYR A 199 -4.80 5.69 -7.92
CA TYR A 199 -4.66 6.67 -8.99
C TYR A 199 -5.68 7.82 -8.84
N ASP A 200 -5.34 8.95 -9.44
CA ASP A 200 -6.16 10.15 -9.50
C ASP A 200 -6.08 10.73 -10.92
N ASP A 201 -7.13 10.50 -11.73
CA ASP A 201 -7.17 10.97 -13.12
C ASP A 201 -7.28 12.49 -13.24
N ASP A 202 -7.87 13.18 -12.25
CA ASP A 202 -7.93 14.65 -12.26
C ASP A 202 -6.54 15.27 -12.15
N LYS A 203 -5.62 14.56 -11.49
CA LYS A 203 -4.24 14.98 -11.29
C LYS A 203 -3.26 14.28 -12.22
N GLN A 204 -3.71 13.25 -12.95
CA GLN A 204 -2.85 12.39 -13.78
C GLN A 204 -1.70 11.77 -12.98
N GLN A 205 -2.03 11.20 -11.80
CA GLN A 205 -1.06 10.66 -10.84
C GLN A 205 -1.41 9.27 -10.38
N PHE A 206 -0.40 8.43 -10.23
CA PHE A 206 -0.45 7.23 -9.39
C PHE A 206 -0.14 7.58 -7.93
N ILE A 207 -0.72 6.79 -7.03
CA ILE A 207 -0.48 6.86 -5.58
C ILE A 207 0.24 5.57 -5.20
N VAL A 208 1.45 5.69 -4.66
CA VAL A 208 2.31 4.54 -4.40
C VAL A 208 2.77 4.48 -2.95
N HIS A 209 3.12 3.28 -2.48
CA HIS A 209 4.05 3.13 -1.38
C HIS A 209 5.46 3.04 -1.97
N ASP A 210 6.22 4.13 -1.85
CA ASP A 210 7.63 4.21 -2.21
C ASP A 210 8.45 3.79 -1.00
N VAL A 211 8.82 2.51 -0.95
CA VAL A 211 9.42 1.87 0.23
C VAL A 211 10.84 2.36 0.56
N GLY A 212 11.49 3.03 -0.41
CA GLY A 212 12.89 3.48 -0.31
C GLY A 212 13.09 4.77 0.48
N THR A 213 12.03 5.36 1.02
CA THR A 213 12.12 6.55 1.86
C THR A 213 11.11 6.49 3.00
N GLN A 214 11.41 7.19 4.11
CA GLN A 214 10.47 7.32 5.24
C GLN A 214 9.24 8.19 4.90
N PHE A 215 9.25 8.86 3.75
CA PHE A 215 8.21 9.75 3.28
C PHE A 215 7.42 9.16 2.11
N GLY A 216 7.57 7.86 1.88
CA GLY A 216 7.03 7.18 0.71
C GLY A 216 5.60 6.66 0.86
N ALA A 217 4.99 6.77 2.06
CA ALA A 217 3.60 6.36 2.25
C ALA A 217 2.66 7.23 1.41
N TYR A 218 1.90 6.58 0.50
CA TYR A 218 0.98 7.24 -0.43
C TYR A 218 1.62 8.39 -1.20
N PHE A 219 2.86 8.21 -1.63
CA PHE A 219 3.56 9.18 -2.46
C PHE A 219 2.92 9.28 -3.85
N HIS A 220 2.95 10.46 -4.44
CA HIS A 220 2.31 10.72 -5.74
C HIS A 220 3.38 10.89 -6.82
N TYR A 221 3.27 10.08 -7.87
CA TYR A 221 4.04 10.25 -9.10
C TYR A 221 3.12 10.55 -10.27
N SER A 222 3.52 11.45 -11.16
CA SER A 222 2.79 11.62 -12.43
C SER A 222 2.77 10.32 -13.22
N TYR A 223 1.68 10.07 -13.96
CA TYR A 223 1.55 8.86 -14.79
C TYR A 223 2.73 8.71 -15.75
N SER A 224 3.08 9.80 -16.43
CA SER A 224 4.17 9.80 -17.42
C SER A 224 5.51 9.42 -16.80
N LEU A 225 5.87 10.02 -15.66
CA LEU A 225 7.14 9.74 -15.00
C LEU A 225 7.21 8.30 -14.51
N LEU A 226 6.16 7.80 -13.84
CA LEU A 226 6.18 6.44 -13.32
C LEU A 226 6.28 5.41 -14.46
N ILE A 227 5.46 5.54 -15.52
CA ILE A 227 5.52 4.64 -16.68
C ILE A 227 6.89 4.71 -17.39
N GLU A 228 7.47 5.91 -17.50
CA GLU A 228 8.82 6.07 -18.05
C GLU A 228 9.86 5.35 -17.21
N SER A 229 9.77 5.45 -15.90
CA SER A 229 10.73 4.89 -14.93
C SER A 229 10.67 3.37 -14.81
N ILE A 230 9.57 2.72 -15.19
CA ILE A 230 9.43 1.25 -15.08
C ILE A 230 10.49 0.56 -15.90
N HIS A 231 11.37 -0.16 -15.22
CA HIS A 231 12.38 -1.05 -15.77
C HIS A 231 12.67 -2.18 -14.80
N ASP A 232 12.70 -3.40 -15.31
CA ASP A 232 13.12 -4.58 -14.56
C ASP A 232 14.65 -4.59 -14.36
N PHE A 233 15.15 -5.40 -13.43
CA PHE A 233 16.59 -5.57 -13.24
C PHE A 233 17.22 -6.06 -14.54
N PRO A 234 18.33 -5.44 -15.00
CA PRO A 234 18.89 -5.73 -16.31
C PRO A 234 19.50 -7.12 -16.43
N ASP A 235 19.36 -7.76 -17.59
CA ASP A 235 19.98 -9.07 -17.88
C ASP A 235 21.52 -9.03 -17.83
N SER A 236 22.13 -7.83 -17.93
CA SER A 236 23.58 -7.64 -17.74
C SER A 236 24.05 -7.92 -16.31
N GLY A 237 23.13 -7.99 -15.34
CA GLY A 237 23.44 -8.10 -13.92
C GLY A 237 24.01 -6.83 -13.30
N LYS A 238 23.97 -5.69 -14.01
CA LYS A 238 24.50 -4.40 -13.55
C LYS A 238 23.37 -3.38 -13.44
N LYS A 239 23.09 -2.91 -12.23
CA LYS A 239 22.03 -1.92 -12.00
C LYS A 239 22.25 -0.58 -12.71
N GLU A 240 23.48 -0.25 -13.08
CA GLU A 240 23.79 0.93 -13.88
C GLU A 240 23.18 0.86 -15.29
N ASP A 241 22.93 -0.34 -15.81
CA ASP A 241 22.32 -0.58 -17.11
C ASP A 241 20.79 -0.59 -17.06
N ILE A 242 20.19 -0.06 -16.00
CA ILE A 242 18.75 -0.14 -15.67
C ILE A 242 17.84 0.18 -16.86
N ASN A 243 18.22 1.14 -17.70
CA ASN A 243 17.43 1.50 -18.88
C ASN A 243 17.37 0.41 -19.96
N SER A 244 18.19 -0.65 -19.86
CA SER A 244 18.12 -1.83 -20.73
C SER A 244 17.17 -2.90 -20.20
N GLY A 245 16.74 -2.79 -18.95
CA GLY A 245 15.76 -3.69 -18.33
C GLY A 245 14.40 -3.61 -19.02
N GLN A 246 13.70 -4.72 -19.08
CA GLN A 246 12.37 -4.78 -19.69
C GLN A 246 11.36 -3.98 -18.86
N LYS A 247 10.37 -3.39 -19.52
CA LYS A 247 9.27 -2.72 -18.80
C LYS A 247 8.26 -3.76 -18.33
N ARG A 248 8.25 -4.03 -17.02
CA ARG A 248 7.41 -5.06 -16.42
C ARG A 248 6.81 -4.61 -15.10
N VAL A 249 5.65 -5.16 -14.77
CA VAL A 249 5.05 -5.05 -13.44
C VAL A 249 4.62 -6.42 -12.96
N LEU A 250 4.57 -6.59 -11.63
CA LEU A 250 4.17 -7.83 -10.98
C LEU A 250 2.81 -7.64 -10.28
N ILE A 251 1.92 -8.59 -10.51
CA ILE A 251 0.64 -8.73 -9.84
C ILE A 251 0.71 -10.00 -9.00
N LEU A 252 0.38 -9.89 -7.71
CA LEU A 252 0.15 -11.05 -6.85
C LEU A 252 -1.36 -11.20 -6.65
N LEU A 253 -1.87 -12.41 -6.84
CA LEU A 253 -3.29 -12.75 -6.74
C LEU A 253 -3.52 -13.72 -5.59
N LYS A 254 -4.50 -13.38 -4.74
CA LYS A 254 -4.90 -14.21 -3.60
C LYS A 254 -5.84 -15.33 -4.02
#